data_798fa496bec9e08c0e24c4c9091e721c
#
_entry.id   798fa496bec9e08c0e24c4c9091e721c
#
_cell.length_a   1.000
_cell.length_b   1.000
_cell.length_c   1.000
_cell.angle_alpha   90.00
_cell.angle_beta   90.00
_cell.angle_gamma   90.00
#
_symmetry.space_group_name_H-M   'P 1'
#
loop_
_entity.id
_entity.type
_entity.pdbx_description
1 polymer ?
#
loop_
_entity_poly.entity_id
_entity_poly.type
_entity_poly.pdbx_seq_one_letter_code
_entity_poly.pdbx_strand_id
1 'polypeptide(L)'
;MAKPTSAAGVAKGQCLCGDVSFEIDVPARWAWHDHSAASRRAHGAAYATYVGSWRKRFRIVSGEDDISRFEDATTKTRRSFCKRCGTPLTYERARSPHMVNIPRALFTGRTGRQPLYHVAIEELQEWTYAGEPLVPLKGFPGVVWHRAKKKPRNHREGMF
;
A
#
# COMPACT_ATOMS: atom_id res chain seq x y z
N MET A 1 -10.63 10.91 32.48
CA MET A 1 -11.05 11.44 31.16
C MET A 1 -10.76 10.40 30.09
N ALA A 2 -11.80 9.77 29.57
CA ALA A 2 -11.67 8.80 28.48
C ALA A 2 -11.29 9.54 27.20
N LYS A 3 -10.20 9.09 26.52
CA LYS A 3 -9.88 9.55 25.15
C LYS A 3 -11.09 9.25 24.25
N PRO A 4 -11.52 10.18 23.40
CA PRO A 4 -12.58 9.89 22.44
C PRO A 4 -12.08 8.79 21.52
N THR A 5 -12.74 7.65 21.52
CA THR A 5 -12.63 6.63 20.48
C THR A 5 -13.12 7.26 19.18
N SER A 6 -12.20 7.71 18.34
CA SER A 6 -12.54 8.11 16.97
C SER A 6 -13.23 6.91 16.32
N ALA A 7 -14.45 7.08 15.87
CA ALA A 7 -15.13 6.08 15.06
C ALA A 7 -14.18 5.68 13.93
N ALA A 8 -13.77 4.42 13.90
CA ALA A 8 -12.87 3.91 12.90
C ALA A 8 -13.57 4.03 11.53
N GLY A 9 -13.15 4.99 10.72
CA GLY A 9 -13.66 5.14 9.37
C GLY A 9 -13.23 3.96 8.50
N VAL A 10 -13.82 3.85 7.32
CA VAL A 10 -13.43 2.86 6.31
C VAL A 10 -12.90 3.55 5.06
N ALA A 11 -11.91 2.94 4.42
CA ALA A 11 -11.47 3.30 3.09
C ALA A 11 -11.99 2.26 2.11
N LYS A 12 -12.68 2.72 1.06
CA LYS A 12 -13.30 1.88 0.04
C LYS A 12 -12.45 1.86 -1.22
N GLY A 13 -12.42 0.71 -1.88
CA GLY A 13 -11.74 0.51 -3.15
C GLY A 13 -12.50 -0.44 -4.05
N GLN A 14 -12.12 -0.43 -5.33
CA GLN A 14 -12.71 -1.30 -6.34
C GLN A 14 -11.76 -1.55 -7.50
N CYS A 15 -12.02 -2.59 -8.28
CA CYS A 15 -11.35 -2.83 -9.55
C CYS A 15 -11.80 -1.83 -10.63
N LEU A 16 -11.12 -1.85 -11.78
CA LEU A 16 -11.42 -0.93 -12.88
C LEU A 16 -12.87 -1.04 -13.38
N CYS A 17 -13.41 -2.27 -13.52
CA CYS A 17 -14.78 -2.48 -13.99
C CYS A 17 -15.84 -2.31 -12.89
N GLY A 18 -15.45 -2.25 -11.62
CA GLY A 18 -16.36 -2.10 -10.49
C GLY A 18 -16.99 -3.41 -9.97
N ASP A 19 -16.80 -4.53 -10.64
CA ASP A 19 -17.43 -5.82 -10.24
C ASP A 19 -16.92 -6.28 -8.86
N VAL A 20 -15.64 -6.05 -8.56
CA VAL A 20 -15.05 -6.34 -7.27
C VAL A 20 -14.88 -5.05 -6.47
N SER A 21 -15.50 -4.99 -5.31
CA SER A 21 -15.32 -3.89 -4.36
C SER A 21 -14.92 -4.41 -2.98
N PHE A 22 -14.19 -3.60 -2.25
CA PHE A 22 -13.66 -3.96 -0.94
C PHE A 22 -13.50 -2.72 -0.05
N GLU A 23 -13.26 -2.97 1.22
CA GLU A 23 -12.96 -1.91 2.18
C GLU A 23 -11.97 -2.37 3.24
N ILE A 24 -11.28 -1.40 3.84
CA ILE A 24 -10.45 -1.60 5.03
C ILE A 24 -10.86 -0.63 6.12
N ASP A 25 -10.67 -1.03 7.38
CA ASP A 25 -10.75 -0.09 8.50
C ASP A 25 -9.51 0.80 8.49
N VAL A 26 -9.69 2.11 8.66
CA VAL A 26 -8.58 3.06 8.74
C VAL A 26 -8.24 3.38 10.20
N PRO A 27 -6.98 3.73 10.46
CA PRO A 27 -5.86 3.83 9.51
C PRO A 27 -5.35 2.46 9.07
N ALA A 28 -4.86 2.38 7.84
CA ALA A 28 -4.09 1.24 7.36
C ALA A 28 -2.86 1.01 8.26
N ARG A 29 -2.26 -0.18 8.18
CA ARG A 29 -1.07 -0.50 8.99
C ARG A 29 0.15 0.28 8.52
N TRP A 30 0.42 0.29 7.21
CA TRP A 30 1.44 1.13 6.56
C TRP A 30 1.19 1.23 5.05
N ALA A 31 2.04 1.99 4.34
CA ALA A 31 2.02 2.10 2.89
C ALA A 31 3.45 2.27 2.36
N TRP A 32 3.74 1.71 1.17
CA TRP A 32 5.09 1.74 0.58
C TRP A 32 5.06 1.63 -0.94
N HIS A 33 6.21 1.95 -1.54
CA HIS A 33 6.51 1.71 -2.94
C HIS A 33 7.40 0.48 -3.05
N ASP A 34 7.02 -0.48 -3.90
CA ASP A 34 7.73 -1.74 -4.12
C ASP A 34 8.35 -1.74 -5.51
N HIS A 35 9.67 -1.74 -5.56
CA HIS A 35 10.45 -1.70 -6.80
C HIS A 35 10.84 -3.10 -7.31
N SER A 36 10.41 -4.17 -6.66
CA SER A 36 10.74 -5.54 -7.08
C SER A 36 10.26 -5.85 -8.49
N ALA A 37 11.03 -6.68 -9.21
CA ALA A 37 10.66 -7.15 -10.54
C ALA A 37 9.29 -7.82 -10.55
N ALA A 38 8.96 -8.59 -9.50
CA ALA A 38 7.67 -9.25 -9.37
C ALA A 38 6.51 -8.24 -9.31
N SER A 39 6.65 -7.17 -8.51
CA SER A 39 5.63 -6.14 -8.39
C SER A 39 5.53 -5.28 -9.66
N ARG A 40 6.65 -4.93 -10.28
CA ARG A 40 6.66 -4.22 -11.58
C ARG A 40 5.91 -5.02 -12.66
N ARG A 41 6.21 -6.31 -12.79
CA ARG A 41 5.55 -7.19 -13.78
C ARG A 41 4.06 -7.40 -13.48
N ALA A 42 3.70 -7.56 -12.20
CA ALA A 42 2.31 -7.76 -11.81
C ALA A 42 1.43 -6.54 -12.08
N HIS A 43 2.01 -5.34 -12.11
CA HIS A 43 1.27 -4.09 -12.32
C HIS A 43 1.57 -3.42 -13.67
N GLY A 44 2.55 -3.90 -14.43
CA GLY A 44 2.99 -3.23 -15.67
C GLY A 44 3.47 -1.80 -15.43
N ALA A 45 4.16 -1.54 -14.31
CA ALA A 45 4.52 -0.21 -13.84
C ALA A 45 5.97 -0.17 -13.36
N ALA A 46 6.49 1.05 -13.18
CA ALA A 46 7.84 1.28 -12.68
C ALA A 46 8.04 0.76 -11.24
N TYR A 47 7.00 0.81 -10.45
CA TYR A 47 6.87 0.23 -9.10
C TYR A 47 5.40 0.09 -8.76
N ALA A 48 5.10 -0.73 -7.75
CA ALA A 48 3.75 -0.83 -7.20
C ALA A 48 3.67 -0.05 -5.89
N THR A 49 2.59 0.68 -5.67
CA THR A 49 2.32 1.33 -4.39
C THR A 49 1.27 0.53 -3.64
N TYR A 50 1.64 0.01 -2.49
CA TYR A 50 0.77 -0.80 -1.65
C TYR A 50 0.34 -0.10 -0.38
N VAL A 51 -0.85 -0.46 0.08
CA VAL A 51 -1.36 -0.21 1.41
C VAL A 51 -1.48 -1.55 2.11
N GLY A 52 -0.86 -1.69 3.27
CA GLY A 52 -0.96 -2.88 4.11
C GLY A 52 -2.06 -2.74 5.15
N SER A 53 -2.92 -3.72 5.22
CA SER A 53 -3.99 -3.84 6.23
C SER A 53 -3.88 -5.15 6.98
N TRP A 54 -4.36 -5.17 8.23
CA TRP A 54 -4.62 -6.44 8.89
C TRP A 54 -5.71 -7.20 8.15
N ARG A 55 -5.53 -8.49 7.90
CA ARG A 55 -6.52 -9.33 7.21
C ARG A 55 -7.91 -9.22 7.86
N LYS A 56 -7.99 -9.19 9.18
CA LYS A 56 -9.25 -9.04 9.92
C LYS A 56 -9.95 -7.70 9.73
N ARG A 57 -9.25 -6.71 9.14
CA ARG A 57 -9.77 -5.37 8.84
C ARG A 57 -9.99 -5.14 7.34
N PHE A 58 -9.80 -6.17 6.53
CA PHE A 58 -10.06 -6.17 5.09
C PHE A 58 -11.29 -7.01 4.80
N ARG A 59 -12.20 -6.48 3.99
CA ARG A 59 -13.44 -7.15 3.60
C ARG A 59 -13.70 -6.97 2.12
N ILE A 60 -14.06 -8.06 1.43
CA ILE A 60 -14.68 -7.98 0.11
C ILE A 60 -16.15 -7.61 0.33
N VAL A 61 -16.61 -6.57 -0.34
CA VAL A 61 -17.99 -6.07 -0.26
C VAL A 61 -18.85 -6.68 -1.36
N SER A 62 -18.28 -6.82 -2.56
CA SER A 62 -18.95 -7.46 -3.71
C SER A 62 -17.94 -8.14 -4.63
N GLY A 63 -18.42 -9.12 -5.42
CA GLY A 63 -17.64 -9.75 -6.48
C GLY A 63 -16.59 -10.75 -6.00
N GLU A 64 -16.78 -11.42 -4.87
CA GLU A 64 -15.81 -12.41 -4.38
C GLU A 64 -15.60 -13.55 -5.38
N ASP A 65 -16.66 -13.97 -6.06
CA ASP A 65 -16.59 -15.01 -7.10
C ASP A 65 -15.88 -14.54 -8.38
N ASP A 66 -15.71 -13.25 -8.56
CA ASP A 66 -15.00 -12.62 -9.69
C ASP A 66 -13.50 -12.42 -9.41
N ILE A 67 -12.99 -13.01 -8.38
CA ILE A 67 -11.57 -12.94 -8.00
C ILE A 67 -10.85 -14.20 -8.46
N SER A 68 -9.82 -14.02 -9.27
CA SER A 68 -8.82 -15.06 -9.59
C SER A 68 -7.57 -14.89 -8.76
N ARG A 69 -6.84 -15.98 -8.55
CA ARG A 69 -5.61 -16.00 -7.74
C ARG A 69 -4.48 -16.66 -8.51
N PHE A 70 -3.30 -16.07 -8.39
CA PHE A 70 -2.03 -16.64 -8.81
C PHE A 70 -1.18 -16.92 -7.58
N GLU A 71 -0.74 -18.15 -7.42
CA GLU A 71 0.15 -18.57 -6.34
C GLU A 71 1.53 -18.86 -6.90
N ASP A 72 2.53 -18.19 -6.35
CA ASP A 72 3.94 -18.44 -6.65
C ASP A 72 4.55 -19.28 -5.51
N ALA A 73 4.73 -20.56 -5.78
CA ALA A 73 5.29 -21.51 -4.81
C ALA A 73 6.75 -21.19 -4.46
N THR A 74 7.52 -20.60 -5.38
CA THR A 74 8.94 -20.25 -5.17
C THR A 74 9.08 -19.11 -4.18
N THR A 75 8.32 -18.03 -4.37
CA THR A 75 8.36 -16.85 -3.49
C THR A 75 7.39 -16.97 -2.32
N LYS A 76 6.54 -18.00 -2.31
CA LYS A 76 5.47 -18.20 -1.32
C LYS A 76 4.57 -16.98 -1.19
N THR A 77 4.15 -16.46 -2.34
CA THR A 77 3.27 -15.31 -2.46
C THR A 77 2.00 -15.67 -3.21
N ARG A 78 0.93 -14.93 -2.91
CA ARG A 78 -0.35 -15.01 -3.60
C ARG A 78 -0.73 -13.63 -4.09
N ARG A 79 -1.17 -13.55 -5.35
CA ARG A 79 -1.73 -12.34 -5.94
C ARG A 79 -3.15 -12.63 -6.41
N SER A 80 -4.08 -11.74 -6.09
CA SER A 80 -5.44 -11.83 -6.61
C SER A 80 -5.70 -10.69 -7.58
N PHE A 81 -6.59 -10.94 -8.54
CA PHE A 81 -6.98 -9.98 -9.56
C PHE A 81 -8.44 -10.23 -10.00
N CYS A 82 -9.06 -9.19 -10.53
CA CYS A 82 -10.40 -9.29 -11.08
C CYS A 82 -10.38 -10.15 -12.35
N LYS A 83 -11.26 -11.15 -12.45
CA LYS A 83 -11.37 -12.03 -13.62
C LYS A 83 -11.73 -11.28 -14.89
N ARG A 84 -12.57 -10.24 -14.77
CA ARG A 84 -13.12 -9.52 -15.91
C ARG A 84 -12.15 -8.48 -16.46
N CYS A 85 -11.58 -7.62 -15.60
CA CYS A 85 -10.75 -6.51 -16.07
C CYS A 85 -9.25 -6.68 -15.78
N GLY A 86 -8.84 -7.75 -15.09
CA GLY A 86 -7.43 -8.01 -14.78
C GLY A 86 -6.82 -7.11 -13.71
N THR A 87 -7.59 -6.21 -13.11
CA THR A 87 -7.07 -5.31 -12.07
C THR A 87 -6.46 -6.10 -10.93
N PRO A 88 -5.18 -5.90 -10.57
CA PRO A 88 -4.58 -6.47 -9.38
C PRO A 88 -5.31 -5.99 -8.11
N LEU A 89 -5.71 -6.90 -7.24
CA LEU A 89 -6.52 -6.61 -6.05
C LEU A 89 -5.74 -6.76 -4.76
N THR A 90 -5.03 -7.87 -4.59
CA THR A 90 -4.26 -8.13 -3.38
C THR A 90 -2.92 -8.78 -3.67
N TYR A 91 -1.99 -8.54 -2.75
CA TYR A 91 -0.70 -9.21 -2.67
C TYR A 91 -0.47 -9.70 -1.24
N GLU A 92 -0.26 -10.99 -1.10
CA GLU A 92 -0.12 -11.67 0.19
C GLU A 92 1.16 -12.49 0.23
N ARG A 93 1.75 -12.61 1.42
CA ARG A 93 2.99 -13.38 1.65
C ARG A 93 2.77 -14.38 2.76
N ALA A 94 3.23 -15.62 2.55
CA ALA A 94 3.11 -16.68 3.56
C ALA A 94 3.80 -16.31 4.89
N ARG A 95 4.92 -15.54 4.82
CA ARG A 95 5.63 -15.04 6.02
C ARG A 95 4.86 -14.03 6.85
N SER A 96 3.77 -13.48 6.31
CA SER A 96 2.93 -12.47 6.98
C SER A 96 1.45 -12.77 6.74
N PRO A 97 0.94 -13.93 7.20
CA PRO A 97 -0.39 -14.42 6.84
C PRO A 97 -1.53 -13.57 7.41
N HIS A 98 -1.23 -12.76 8.41
CA HIS A 98 -2.16 -11.84 9.06
C HIS A 98 -2.29 -10.49 8.33
N MET A 99 -1.53 -10.30 7.24
CA MET A 99 -1.53 -9.06 6.44
C MET A 99 -2.08 -9.31 5.05
N VAL A 100 -2.76 -8.30 4.52
CA VAL A 100 -3.11 -8.18 3.10
C VAL A 100 -2.60 -6.85 2.58
N ASN A 101 -2.00 -6.86 1.40
CA ASN A 101 -1.47 -5.67 0.75
C ASN A 101 -2.31 -5.38 -0.49
N ILE A 102 -2.81 -4.16 -0.60
CA ILE A 102 -3.75 -3.73 -1.62
C ILE A 102 -3.09 -2.60 -2.42
N PRO A 103 -3.16 -2.60 -3.76
CA PRO A 103 -2.69 -1.47 -4.55
C PRO A 103 -3.37 -0.17 -4.10
N ARG A 104 -2.57 0.85 -3.78
CA ARG A 104 -3.08 2.15 -3.29
C ARG A 104 -4.00 2.83 -4.30
N ALA A 105 -3.74 2.64 -5.58
CA ALA A 105 -4.52 3.24 -6.67
C ALA A 105 -5.99 2.80 -6.70
N LEU A 106 -6.33 1.67 -6.07
CA LEU A 106 -7.70 1.16 -6.06
C LEU A 106 -8.62 1.88 -5.06
N PHE A 107 -8.05 2.60 -4.09
CA PHE A 107 -8.81 3.33 -3.09
C PHE A 107 -9.23 4.71 -3.60
N THR A 108 -10.48 5.06 -3.40
CA THR A 108 -11.04 6.37 -3.77
C THR A 108 -10.78 7.45 -2.73
N GLY A 109 -10.44 7.05 -1.49
CA GLY A 109 -10.28 7.95 -0.35
C GLY A 109 -8.92 7.78 0.36
N ARG A 110 -8.81 8.44 1.50
CA ARG A 110 -7.62 8.38 2.35
C ARG A 110 -7.57 7.06 3.11
N THR A 111 -6.42 6.40 3.10
CA THR A 111 -6.18 5.16 3.84
C THR A 111 -5.56 5.39 5.22
N GLY A 112 -5.31 6.64 5.58
CA GLY A 112 -4.68 7.01 6.85
C GLY A 112 -3.17 6.80 6.90
N ARG A 113 -2.55 6.36 5.79
CA ARG A 113 -1.10 6.20 5.65
C ARG A 113 -0.62 6.72 4.30
N GLN A 114 0.50 7.44 4.32
CA GLN A 114 1.19 7.87 3.11
C GLN A 114 2.30 6.87 2.76
N PRO A 115 2.53 6.57 1.49
CA PRO A 115 3.60 5.69 1.04
C PRO A 115 4.95 6.40 1.13
N LEU A 116 5.57 6.38 2.30
CA LEU A 116 6.86 7.04 2.57
C LEU A 116 8.05 6.10 2.42
N TYR A 117 7.81 4.79 2.34
CA TYR A 117 8.86 3.78 2.29
C TYR A 117 9.03 3.24 0.88
N HIS A 118 10.26 2.88 0.54
CA HIS A 118 10.61 2.19 -0.69
C HIS A 118 11.31 0.88 -0.34
N VAL A 119 10.89 -0.21 -0.94
CA VAL A 119 11.48 -1.54 -0.75
C VAL A 119 11.98 -2.10 -2.08
N ALA A 120 12.89 -3.08 -2.02
CA ALA A 120 13.58 -3.66 -3.19
C ALA A 120 14.26 -2.58 -4.05
N ILE A 121 14.92 -1.63 -3.40
CA ILE A 121 15.53 -0.47 -4.07
C ILE A 121 16.72 -0.90 -4.95
N GLU A 122 17.35 -2.03 -4.64
CA GLU A 122 18.39 -2.64 -5.44
C GLU A 122 17.90 -3.09 -6.82
N GLU A 123 16.59 -3.28 -6.98
CA GLU A 123 15.94 -3.62 -8.25
C GLU A 123 15.37 -2.39 -8.99
N LEU A 124 15.62 -1.18 -8.47
CA LEU A 124 15.20 0.06 -9.11
C LEU A 124 15.79 0.15 -10.52
N GLN A 125 14.95 0.43 -11.48
CA GLN A 125 15.37 0.56 -12.87
C GLN A 125 15.81 1.99 -13.16
N GLU A 126 16.84 2.16 -13.99
CA GLU A 126 17.36 3.47 -14.38
C GLU A 126 16.35 4.39 -15.06
N TRP A 127 15.36 3.80 -15.74
CA TRP A 127 14.26 4.54 -16.38
C TRP A 127 13.16 4.97 -15.39
N THR A 128 13.28 4.56 -14.11
CA THR A 128 12.30 4.92 -13.07
C THR A 128 12.64 6.28 -12.49
N TYR A 129 11.72 7.24 -12.59
CA TYR A 129 11.86 8.49 -11.87
C TYR A 129 11.55 8.29 -10.38
N ALA A 130 12.55 8.54 -9.54
CA ALA A 130 12.43 8.38 -8.09
C ALA A 130 12.12 9.70 -7.35
N GLY A 131 12.09 10.82 -8.07
CA GLY A 131 11.82 12.13 -7.49
C GLY A 131 12.93 12.65 -6.57
N GLU A 132 12.58 13.13 -5.37
CA GLU A 132 13.54 13.64 -4.39
C GLU A 132 14.45 12.53 -3.86
N PRO A 133 15.68 12.87 -3.38
CA PRO A 133 16.61 11.90 -2.83
C PRO A 133 15.98 11.05 -1.72
N LEU A 134 16.17 9.74 -1.81
CA LEU A 134 15.74 8.77 -0.82
C LEU A 134 16.85 8.57 0.20
N VAL A 135 16.50 8.37 1.46
CA VAL A 135 17.46 8.12 2.53
C VAL A 135 17.21 6.75 3.17
N PRO A 136 18.26 6.01 3.59
CA PRO A 136 18.11 4.74 4.26
C PRO A 136 17.27 4.85 5.54
N LEU A 137 16.42 3.87 5.77
CA LEU A 137 15.66 3.76 7.02
C LEU A 137 16.49 2.97 8.05
N LYS A 138 16.90 3.67 9.11
CA LYS A 138 17.70 3.06 10.19
C LYS A 138 16.98 1.85 10.81
N GLY A 139 17.69 0.74 10.94
CA GLY A 139 17.15 -0.52 11.49
C GLY A 139 16.43 -1.41 10.49
N PHE A 140 16.34 -1.01 9.22
CA PHE A 140 15.69 -1.78 8.16
C PHE A 140 16.60 -1.85 6.91
N PRO A 141 17.54 -2.82 6.85
CA PRO A 141 18.43 -2.99 5.70
C PRO A 141 17.65 -3.11 4.39
N GLY A 142 18.12 -2.43 3.33
CA GLY A 142 17.46 -2.43 2.03
C GLY A 142 16.20 -1.57 1.92
N VAL A 143 15.84 -0.84 2.98
CA VAL A 143 14.69 0.09 2.96
C VAL A 143 15.20 1.52 2.92
N VAL A 144 14.67 2.31 1.98
CA VAL A 144 14.88 3.75 1.89
C VAL A 144 13.54 4.49 1.92
N TRP A 145 13.53 5.74 2.29
CA TRP A 145 12.28 6.50 2.45
C TRP A 145 12.46 7.99 2.13
N HIS A 146 11.36 8.66 1.81
CA HIS A 146 11.32 10.10 1.75
C HIS A 146 11.25 10.68 3.16
N ARG A 147 12.27 11.40 3.55
CA ARG A 147 12.25 12.11 4.83
C ARG A 147 11.25 13.25 4.73
N ALA A 148 10.15 13.16 5.51
CA ALA A 148 9.20 14.26 5.59
C ALA A 148 9.92 15.54 6.02
N LYS A 149 9.83 16.61 5.23
CA LYS A 149 10.32 17.93 5.65
C LYS A 149 9.54 18.31 6.91
N LYS A 150 10.24 18.56 8.03
CA LYS A 150 9.59 19.14 9.22
C LYS A 150 8.93 20.44 8.76
N LYS A 151 7.62 20.57 8.98
CA LYS A 151 6.99 21.89 8.83
C LYS A 151 7.78 22.88 9.68
N PRO A 152 8.18 24.05 9.15
CA PRO A 152 8.81 25.06 9.98
C PRO A 152 7.87 25.31 11.15
N ARG A 153 8.42 25.29 12.36
CA ARG A 153 7.68 25.77 13.52
C ARG A 153 7.42 27.23 13.26
N ASN A 154 6.17 27.62 13.08
CA ASN A 154 5.80 29.00 13.11
C ASN A 154 6.21 29.53 14.50
N HIS A 155 7.34 30.23 14.57
CA HIS A 155 7.59 31.14 15.66
C HIS A 155 6.49 32.22 15.53
N ARG A 156 5.47 32.12 16.34
CA ARG A 156 4.68 33.28 16.67
C ARG A 156 5.65 34.21 17.40
N GLU A 157 6.20 35.15 16.67
CA GLU A 157 6.81 36.29 17.28
C GLU A 157 5.73 36.98 18.13
N GLY A 158 5.95 36.99 19.43
CA GLY A 158 5.13 37.77 20.34
C GLY A 158 5.25 39.22 19.92
N MET A 159 4.17 39.80 19.46
CA MET A 159 4.03 41.23 19.36
C MET A 159 3.69 41.75 20.78
N PHE A 160 4.59 42.58 21.29
CA PHE A 160 4.29 43.50 22.34
C PHE A 160 3.32 44.57 21.87
#